data_7b9ee2a94e815a70e4e24824b517c65a
#
_entry.id   7b9ee2a94e815a70e4e24824b517c65a
#
_cell.length_a   1.000
_cell.length_b   1.000
_cell.length_c   1.000
_cell.angle_alpha   90.00
_cell.angle_beta   90.00
_cell.angle_gamma   90.00
#
_symmetry.space_group_name_H-M   'P 1'
#
loop_
_entity.id
_entity.type
_entity.pdbx_description
1 polymer ?
#
loop_
_entity_poly.entity_id
_entity_poly.type
_entity_poly.pdbx_seq_one_letter_code
_entity_poly.pdbx_strand_id
1 'polypeptide(L)'
;MSYFDISGATFNEQLKALETSDPCHADVFNALFRQLINNDVALKEAVTNFAGSKNEQALFILNLHKDGKKYGVHFDNYDVTPSSKGTRLFDAVGMTAAPSTNTVRAVNDFDGKGCFAYLEVNGSVDESGEFQVQYIKDIDNEFSRTKYDTWCLYLTQYVYRKFDSNGEDTVISDARHSAEWLPEGCAIRPDGTIRPFVAIAKYMSGDNADGIASSISGVSPKNYSFQSALTKFRTKGTQYCAETSQDSERMTRLMEIAFATRNSQAVMSGCNNWWYQYAATVQETDVERIIISKSNANNLVVGGTVSIGNATALDSNGKPNNDRGYGGLHTKANKVRITKIEAYDDNNTAVYVDNGGQKFSTSPTTVSGVTCDTVISTMPWNTGSCDDVLGSCGSPISNTSGKEPYILFGVEMSSGFWEPKGNTKQIVWLFSTGKEPYICYASVYLL
;
A
#
# COMPACT_ATOMS: atom_id res chain seq x y z
N MET A 1 -29.66 -19.04 -15.44
CA MET A 1 -29.39 -18.21 -14.25
C MET A 1 -30.37 -17.06 -14.27
N SER A 2 -31.09 -16.83 -13.19
CA SER A 2 -31.94 -15.63 -13.05
C SER A 2 -31.15 -14.55 -12.31
N TYR A 3 -31.24 -13.32 -12.80
CA TYR A 3 -30.61 -12.15 -12.19
C TYR A 3 -31.68 -11.27 -11.53
N PHE A 4 -31.28 -10.46 -10.56
CA PHE A 4 -32.16 -9.45 -9.99
C PHE A 4 -32.38 -8.31 -11.00
N ASP A 5 -33.64 -7.90 -11.19
CA ASP A 5 -33.96 -6.68 -11.93
C ASP A 5 -33.69 -5.49 -10.98
N ILE A 6 -32.81 -4.58 -11.41
CA ILE A 6 -32.39 -3.37 -10.70
C ILE A 6 -32.90 -2.08 -11.35
N SER A 7 -33.77 -2.22 -12.36
CA SER A 7 -34.39 -1.05 -13.01
C SER A 7 -35.25 -0.28 -12.01
N GLY A 8 -35.02 1.03 -11.91
CA GLY A 8 -35.76 1.89 -10.98
C GLY A 8 -35.38 1.68 -9.52
N ALA A 9 -34.13 1.30 -9.22
CA ALA A 9 -33.63 1.13 -7.87
C ALA A 9 -33.78 2.43 -7.05
N THR A 10 -34.32 2.32 -5.83
CA THR A 10 -34.43 3.41 -4.87
C THR A 10 -33.80 3.03 -3.57
N PHE A 11 -33.15 4.01 -2.91
CA PHE A 11 -32.54 3.80 -1.61
C PHE A 11 -33.62 3.61 -0.54
N ASN A 12 -33.44 2.62 0.33
CA ASN A 12 -34.30 2.37 1.49
C ASN A 12 -33.45 2.33 2.75
N GLU A 13 -33.73 3.22 3.69
CA GLU A 13 -33.01 3.36 4.95
C GLU A 13 -33.30 2.25 5.96
N GLN A 14 -34.34 1.45 5.75
CA GLN A 14 -34.76 0.40 6.67
C GLN A 14 -34.66 -0.99 6.01
N LEU A 15 -33.78 -1.81 6.54
CA LEU A 15 -33.71 -3.23 6.20
C LEU A 15 -34.39 -4.06 7.28
N LYS A 16 -35.35 -4.90 6.92
CA LYS A 16 -36.00 -5.80 7.87
C LYS A 16 -34.97 -6.80 8.44
N ALA A 17 -34.81 -6.84 9.76
CA ALA A 17 -34.06 -7.90 10.42
C ALA A 17 -34.83 -9.23 10.31
N LEU A 18 -34.09 -10.31 10.04
CA LEU A 18 -34.66 -11.66 10.11
C LEU A 18 -34.88 -12.07 11.55
N GLU A 19 -36.05 -12.60 11.84
CA GLU A 19 -36.39 -13.18 13.13
C GLU A 19 -36.39 -14.71 13.04
N THR A 20 -36.27 -15.39 14.20
CA THR A 20 -36.27 -16.88 14.23
C THR A 20 -37.61 -17.48 13.78
N SER A 21 -38.67 -16.67 13.77
CA SER A 21 -40.00 -17.03 13.25
C SER A 21 -40.14 -16.84 11.74
N ASP A 22 -39.22 -16.16 11.08
CA ASP A 22 -39.30 -15.96 9.64
C ASP A 22 -39.06 -17.29 8.90
N PRO A 23 -39.85 -17.57 7.86
CA PRO A 23 -39.67 -18.81 7.09
C PRO A 23 -38.29 -18.84 6.42
N CYS A 24 -37.59 -19.98 6.49
CA CYS A 24 -36.34 -20.21 5.74
C CYS A 24 -36.59 -20.42 4.26
N HIS A 25 -37.26 -19.49 3.62
CA HIS A 25 -37.58 -19.52 2.21
C HIS A 25 -36.59 -18.69 1.40
N ALA A 26 -36.22 -19.16 0.22
CA ALA A 26 -35.40 -18.41 -0.71
C ALA A 26 -35.98 -17.01 -1.01
N ASP A 27 -37.29 -16.87 -1.04
CA ASP A 27 -37.96 -15.59 -1.33
C ASP A 27 -37.73 -14.53 -0.26
N VAL A 28 -37.64 -14.89 1.02
CA VAL A 28 -37.33 -13.95 2.12
C VAL A 28 -35.90 -13.42 1.96
N PHE A 29 -34.94 -14.31 1.72
CA PHE A 29 -33.55 -13.93 1.48
C PHE A 29 -33.38 -13.13 0.19
N ASN A 30 -34.07 -13.55 -0.89
CA ASN A 30 -34.01 -12.84 -2.17
C ASN A 30 -34.59 -11.43 -2.08
N ALA A 31 -35.62 -11.21 -1.26
CA ALA A 31 -36.18 -9.88 -1.02
C ALA A 31 -35.15 -8.97 -0.32
N LEU A 32 -34.46 -9.47 0.71
CA LEU A 32 -33.41 -8.73 1.41
C LEU A 32 -32.21 -8.45 0.51
N PHE A 33 -31.75 -9.43 -0.26
CA PHE A 33 -30.67 -9.23 -1.20
C PHE A 33 -31.03 -8.23 -2.30
N ARG A 34 -32.24 -8.28 -2.81
CA ARG A 34 -32.72 -7.28 -3.79
C ARG A 34 -32.70 -5.88 -3.19
N GLN A 35 -33.13 -5.71 -1.96
CA GLN A 35 -33.11 -4.41 -1.28
C GLN A 35 -31.68 -3.89 -1.10
N LEU A 36 -30.71 -4.74 -0.68
CA LEU A 36 -29.31 -4.37 -0.59
C LEU A 36 -28.75 -3.94 -1.95
N ILE A 37 -28.99 -4.73 -2.99
CA ILE A 37 -28.53 -4.39 -4.35
C ILE A 37 -29.15 -3.08 -4.82
N ASN A 38 -30.45 -2.84 -4.56
CA ASN A 38 -31.11 -1.59 -4.93
C ASN A 38 -30.50 -0.40 -4.19
N ASN A 39 -30.17 -0.54 -2.92
CA ASN A 39 -29.51 0.51 -2.15
C ASN A 39 -28.12 0.83 -2.72
N ASP A 40 -27.34 -0.19 -3.07
CA ASP A 40 -26.00 -0.03 -3.67
C ASP A 40 -26.10 0.69 -5.03
N VAL A 41 -27.08 0.32 -5.86
CA VAL A 41 -27.30 0.97 -7.16
C VAL A 41 -27.73 2.42 -6.98
N ALA A 42 -28.68 2.71 -6.10
CA ALA A 42 -29.16 4.07 -5.84
C ALA A 42 -28.03 4.96 -5.28
N LEU A 43 -27.21 4.42 -4.38
CA LEU A 43 -26.04 5.14 -3.84
C LEU A 43 -25.01 5.41 -4.95
N LYS A 44 -24.72 4.42 -5.79
CA LYS A 44 -23.81 4.58 -6.93
C LYS A 44 -24.33 5.66 -7.90
N GLU A 45 -25.60 5.66 -8.21
CA GLU A 45 -26.22 6.69 -9.06
C GLU A 45 -26.13 8.07 -8.41
N ALA A 46 -26.42 8.21 -7.12
CA ALA A 46 -26.33 9.48 -6.40
C ALA A 46 -24.90 10.02 -6.42
N VAL A 47 -23.91 9.15 -6.23
CA VAL A 47 -22.48 9.52 -6.30
C VAL A 47 -22.08 9.89 -7.73
N THR A 48 -22.48 9.12 -8.73
CA THR A 48 -22.12 9.35 -10.14
C THR A 48 -22.75 10.65 -10.68
N ASN A 49 -24.00 10.94 -10.29
CA ASN A 49 -24.74 12.12 -10.72
C ASN A 49 -24.55 13.33 -9.79
N PHE A 50 -23.53 13.32 -8.93
CA PHE A 50 -23.27 14.41 -8.02
C PHE A 50 -23.04 15.73 -8.78
N ALA A 51 -23.82 16.77 -8.44
CA ALA A 51 -23.84 18.03 -9.19
C ALA A 51 -22.73 19.03 -8.79
N GLY A 52 -21.92 18.70 -7.79
CA GLY A 52 -20.82 19.54 -7.27
C GLY A 52 -19.49 19.32 -8.01
N SER A 53 -18.47 20.02 -7.54
CA SER A 53 -17.09 19.80 -7.98
C SER A 53 -16.59 18.39 -7.62
N LYS A 54 -15.53 17.93 -8.29
CA LYS A 54 -14.91 16.63 -7.95
C LYS A 54 -14.39 16.57 -6.51
N ASN A 55 -13.93 17.69 -5.95
CA ASN A 55 -13.53 17.75 -4.53
C ASN A 55 -14.73 17.56 -3.60
N GLU A 56 -15.86 18.18 -3.90
CA GLU A 56 -17.09 17.99 -3.12
C GLU A 56 -17.64 16.57 -3.25
N GLN A 57 -17.58 15.98 -4.44
CA GLN A 57 -17.94 14.57 -4.67
C GLN A 57 -17.05 13.62 -3.84
N ALA A 58 -15.74 13.82 -3.88
CA ALA A 58 -14.80 13.03 -3.10
C ALA A 58 -15.04 13.17 -1.58
N LEU A 59 -15.28 14.41 -1.12
CA LEU A 59 -15.60 14.66 0.29
C LEU A 59 -16.93 14.04 0.70
N PHE A 60 -17.94 14.07 -0.18
CA PHE A 60 -19.21 13.38 0.06
C PHE A 60 -19.00 11.88 0.29
N ILE A 61 -18.24 11.22 -0.59
CA ILE A 61 -17.93 9.79 -0.47
C ILE A 61 -17.16 9.50 0.84
N LEU A 62 -16.13 10.29 1.15
CA LEU A 62 -15.39 10.11 2.39
C LEU A 62 -16.28 10.28 3.63
N ASN A 63 -17.22 11.21 3.61
CA ASN A 63 -18.16 11.41 4.72
C ASN A 63 -19.13 10.25 4.94
N LEU A 64 -19.34 9.36 3.97
CA LEU A 64 -20.12 8.13 4.18
C LEU A 64 -19.41 7.16 5.15
N HIS A 65 -18.09 7.27 5.29
CA HIS A 65 -17.28 6.48 6.22
C HIS A 65 -17.08 7.15 7.59
N LYS A 66 -17.54 8.41 7.73
CA LYS A 66 -17.41 9.16 8.98
C LYS A 66 -18.23 8.51 10.07
N ASP A 67 -17.60 8.22 11.22
CA ASP A 67 -18.27 7.51 12.30
C ASP A 67 -18.18 8.22 13.66
N GLY A 68 -17.36 9.28 13.79
CA GLY A 68 -17.16 10.05 15.01
C GLY A 68 -16.55 9.26 16.17
N LYS A 69 -16.00 8.07 15.89
CA LYS A 69 -15.43 7.19 16.91
C LYS A 69 -14.02 7.58 17.29
N LYS A 70 -13.60 7.10 18.46
CA LYS A 70 -12.26 7.33 19.03
C LYS A 70 -11.44 6.05 18.93
N TYR A 71 -10.43 6.06 18.11
CA TYR A 71 -9.54 4.91 17.96
C TYR A 71 -8.20 5.24 18.59
N GLY A 72 -7.75 4.44 19.55
CA GLY A 72 -6.53 4.75 20.28
C GLY A 72 -5.66 3.54 20.60
N VAL A 73 -4.45 3.86 21.03
CA VAL A 73 -3.46 2.91 21.54
C VAL A 73 -2.67 3.54 22.66
N HIS A 74 -2.40 2.75 23.71
CA HIS A 74 -1.49 3.04 24.81
C HIS A 74 -0.21 2.27 24.67
N PHE A 75 0.93 2.93 24.93
CA PHE A 75 2.24 2.29 25.02
C PHE A 75 2.88 2.62 26.37
N ASP A 76 3.30 1.59 27.12
CA ASP A 76 3.98 1.74 28.39
C ASP A 76 5.35 2.41 28.23
N ASN A 77 5.69 3.35 29.11
CA ASN A 77 7.00 3.99 29.14
C ASN A 77 8.15 3.02 29.44
N TYR A 78 7.84 1.92 30.09
CA TYR A 78 8.82 0.95 30.57
C TYR A 78 9.07 -0.22 29.62
N ASP A 79 8.27 -0.32 28.56
CA ASP A 79 8.48 -1.36 27.55
C ASP A 79 9.52 -0.91 26.54
N VAL A 80 10.74 -1.39 26.72
CA VAL A 80 11.90 -1.09 25.87
C VAL A 80 12.15 -2.17 24.81
N THR A 81 11.27 -3.16 24.72
CA THR A 81 11.46 -4.23 23.72
C THR A 81 11.11 -3.74 22.32
N PRO A 82 11.89 -4.08 21.28
CA PRO A 82 11.60 -3.66 19.91
C PRO A 82 10.26 -4.16 19.38
N SER A 83 9.66 -5.14 20.04
CA SER A 83 8.38 -5.77 19.67
C SER A 83 7.26 -5.43 20.65
N SER A 84 7.40 -4.38 21.47
CA SER A 84 6.38 -4.00 22.44
C SER A 84 5.05 -3.77 21.75
N LYS A 85 4.01 -4.42 22.28
CA LYS A 85 2.65 -4.28 21.82
C LYS A 85 1.93 -3.24 22.66
N GLY A 86 1.27 -2.32 22.00
CA GLY A 86 0.38 -1.38 22.65
C GLY A 86 -0.93 -2.04 23.09
N THR A 87 -1.62 -1.40 24.00
CA THR A 87 -2.99 -1.73 24.40
C THR A 87 -3.96 -0.84 23.66
N ARG A 88 -4.90 -1.40 22.91
CA ARG A 88 -5.92 -0.62 22.21
C ARG A 88 -6.88 0.05 23.19
N LEU A 89 -7.29 1.27 22.86
CA LEU A 89 -8.16 2.12 23.66
C LEU A 89 -9.46 2.46 22.91
N PHE A 90 -10.50 2.77 23.67
CA PHE A 90 -11.81 3.22 23.19
C PHE A 90 -12.42 2.26 22.15
N ASP A 91 -12.87 2.78 21.01
CA ASP A 91 -13.53 2.00 19.95
C ASP A 91 -12.57 1.05 19.19
N ALA A 92 -11.26 1.15 19.42
CA ALA A 92 -10.28 0.19 18.90
C ALA A 92 -10.21 -1.11 19.73
N VAL A 93 -10.79 -1.14 20.93
CA VAL A 93 -10.78 -2.34 21.77
C VAL A 93 -11.57 -3.46 21.09
N GLY A 94 -10.97 -4.63 21.01
CA GLY A 94 -11.56 -5.82 20.36
C GLY A 94 -11.41 -5.88 18.84
N MET A 95 -10.95 -4.80 18.20
CA MET A 95 -10.66 -4.81 16.77
C MET A 95 -9.36 -5.56 16.46
N THR A 96 -9.28 -6.14 15.27
CA THR A 96 -8.12 -6.91 14.81
C THR A 96 -7.60 -6.35 13.50
N ALA A 97 -6.28 -6.28 13.37
CA ALA A 97 -5.61 -6.09 12.10
C ALA A 97 -4.45 -7.09 12.00
N ALA A 98 -4.37 -7.77 10.88
CA ALA A 98 -3.29 -8.70 10.55
C ALA A 98 -2.83 -8.47 9.11
N PRO A 99 -1.53 -8.46 8.84
CA PRO A 99 -1.03 -8.31 7.49
C PRO A 99 -1.37 -9.51 6.62
N SER A 100 -1.35 -9.32 5.31
CA SER A 100 -1.45 -10.42 4.36
C SER A 100 -0.23 -11.34 4.47
N THR A 101 -0.46 -12.61 4.17
CA THR A 101 0.59 -13.59 3.90
C THR A 101 0.57 -13.95 2.42
N ASN A 102 1.50 -14.81 1.97
CA ASN A 102 1.50 -15.33 0.61
C ASN A 102 0.26 -16.20 0.26
N THR A 103 -0.52 -16.61 1.25
CA THR A 103 -1.69 -17.48 1.06
C THR A 103 -2.98 -16.89 1.59
N VAL A 104 -2.91 -15.88 2.47
CA VAL A 104 -4.07 -15.30 3.15
C VAL A 104 -4.05 -13.78 3.01
N ARG A 105 -5.15 -13.21 2.55
CA ARG A 105 -5.33 -11.76 2.52
C ARG A 105 -5.38 -11.16 3.93
N ALA A 106 -4.96 -9.91 4.03
CA ALA A 106 -5.08 -9.15 5.27
C ALA A 106 -6.52 -9.16 5.81
N VAL A 107 -6.63 -9.31 7.11
CA VAL A 107 -7.87 -9.06 7.86
C VAL A 107 -7.67 -7.74 8.59
N ASN A 108 -8.60 -6.81 8.42
CA ASN A 108 -8.48 -5.48 8.99
C ASN A 108 -9.86 -4.91 9.36
N ASP A 109 -10.16 -4.94 10.65
CA ASP A 109 -11.42 -4.40 11.17
C ASP A 109 -11.50 -2.87 11.09
N PHE A 110 -10.39 -2.19 10.87
CA PHE A 110 -10.30 -0.74 10.70
C PHE A 110 -10.61 -0.29 9.27
N ASP A 111 -10.59 -1.20 8.31
CA ASP A 111 -10.78 -0.86 6.91
C ASP A 111 -12.14 -0.20 6.66
N GLY A 112 -12.14 0.92 5.94
CA GLY A 112 -13.34 1.67 5.64
C GLY A 112 -14.00 2.39 6.82
N LYS A 113 -13.33 2.53 7.97
CA LYS A 113 -13.89 3.18 9.17
C LYS A 113 -13.22 4.50 9.48
N GLY A 114 -14.02 5.56 9.61
CA GLY A 114 -13.60 6.87 10.08
C GLY A 114 -12.29 7.34 9.46
N CYS A 115 -11.29 7.62 10.29
CA CYS A 115 -9.96 8.07 9.87
C CYS A 115 -9.15 7.04 9.06
N PHE A 116 -9.53 5.76 9.07
CA PHE A 116 -8.84 4.70 8.35
C PHE A 116 -9.39 4.52 6.92
N ALA A 117 -10.59 5.03 6.66
CA ALA A 117 -11.16 5.04 5.32
C ALA A 117 -10.35 5.93 4.38
N TYR A 118 -10.21 5.51 3.15
CA TYR A 118 -9.54 6.30 2.11
C TYR A 118 -10.26 6.19 0.78
N LEU A 119 -10.09 7.21 -0.04
CA LEU A 119 -10.60 7.25 -1.41
C LEU A 119 -9.43 7.39 -2.37
N GLU A 120 -9.34 6.49 -3.33
CA GLU A 120 -8.27 6.53 -4.33
C GLU A 120 -8.70 7.43 -5.50
N VAL A 121 -7.85 8.40 -5.84
CA VAL A 121 -8.16 9.42 -6.86
C VAL A 121 -6.96 9.71 -7.74
N ASN A 122 -7.21 10.21 -8.95
CA ASN A 122 -6.23 11.00 -9.69
C ASN A 122 -6.44 12.48 -9.37
N GLY A 123 -5.36 13.24 -9.29
CA GLY A 123 -5.43 14.66 -8.99
C GLY A 123 -4.08 15.35 -8.96
N SER A 124 -4.12 16.63 -8.74
CA SER A 124 -2.95 17.51 -8.67
C SER A 124 -3.15 18.60 -7.63
N VAL A 125 -2.07 19.33 -7.34
CA VAL A 125 -2.11 20.49 -6.45
C VAL A 125 -2.09 21.74 -7.29
N ASP A 126 -3.03 22.63 -7.06
CA ASP A 126 -3.08 23.91 -7.77
C ASP A 126 -2.05 24.93 -7.22
N GLU A 127 -1.97 26.11 -7.87
CA GLU A 127 -1.01 27.15 -7.50
C GLU A 127 -1.26 27.72 -6.09
N SER A 128 -2.46 27.57 -5.54
CA SER A 128 -2.79 27.99 -4.17
C SER A 128 -2.37 26.96 -3.12
N GLY A 129 -1.90 25.77 -3.54
CA GLY A 129 -1.54 24.69 -2.66
C GLY A 129 -2.73 23.81 -2.25
N GLU A 130 -3.89 23.93 -2.93
CA GLU A 130 -5.04 23.09 -2.67
C GLU A 130 -5.11 21.91 -3.64
N PHE A 131 -5.49 20.75 -3.11
CA PHE A 131 -5.63 19.54 -3.90
C PHE A 131 -6.89 19.60 -4.78
N GLN A 132 -6.71 19.27 -6.04
CA GLN A 132 -7.78 19.20 -7.03
C GLN A 132 -7.96 17.76 -7.49
N VAL A 133 -9.10 17.16 -7.15
CA VAL A 133 -9.49 15.83 -7.63
C VAL A 133 -9.87 15.93 -9.11
N GLN A 134 -9.30 15.05 -9.91
CA GLN A 134 -9.61 14.94 -11.33
C GLN A 134 -10.53 13.76 -11.63
N TYR A 135 -10.14 12.59 -11.16
CA TYR A 135 -10.89 11.34 -11.34
C TYR A 135 -10.93 10.54 -10.05
N ILE A 136 -12.06 9.89 -9.79
CA ILE A 136 -12.29 9.06 -8.61
C ILE A 136 -12.37 7.60 -9.06
N LYS A 137 -11.62 6.73 -8.38
CA LYS A 137 -11.63 5.29 -8.64
C LYS A 137 -13.04 4.71 -8.47
N ASP A 138 -13.39 3.78 -9.35
CA ASP A 138 -14.69 3.08 -9.39
C ASP A 138 -15.92 3.98 -9.68
N ILE A 139 -15.69 5.29 -9.89
CA ILE A 139 -16.70 6.28 -10.30
C ILE A 139 -16.43 6.77 -11.71
N ASP A 140 -15.20 7.23 -11.98
CA ASP A 140 -14.82 7.81 -13.27
C ASP A 140 -14.08 6.77 -14.13
N ASN A 141 -14.57 6.56 -15.35
CA ASN A 141 -13.96 5.61 -16.30
C ASN A 141 -12.54 6.02 -16.73
N GLU A 142 -12.23 7.31 -16.64
CA GLU A 142 -10.94 7.89 -16.98
C GLU A 142 -9.89 7.69 -15.88
N PHE A 143 -10.29 7.25 -14.68
CA PHE A 143 -9.35 6.97 -13.61
C PHE A 143 -8.26 6.00 -14.08
N SER A 144 -7.00 6.34 -13.81
CA SER A 144 -5.87 5.50 -14.23
C SER A 144 -4.70 5.63 -13.28
N ARG A 145 -4.29 4.50 -12.71
CA ARG A 145 -3.09 4.42 -11.87
C ARG A 145 -1.78 4.56 -12.64
N THR A 146 -1.80 4.29 -13.94
CA THR A 146 -0.59 4.29 -14.78
C THR A 146 -0.38 5.59 -15.54
N LYS A 147 -1.43 6.39 -15.72
CA LYS A 147 -1.42 7.57 -16.57
C LYS A 147 -1.33 8.88 -15.78
N TYR A 148 -1.96 8.93 -14.61
CA TYR A 148 -2.06 10.13 -13.79
C TYR A 148 -1.53 9.87 -12.38
N ASP A 149 -1.05 10.94 -11.72
CA ASP A 149 -0.69 10.84 -10.29
C ASP A 149 -1.86 10.30 -9.48
N THR A 150 -1.59 9.26 -8.72
CA THR A 150 -2.59 8.59 -7.92
C THR A 150 -2.37 8.90 -6.43
N TRP A 151 -3.45 9.25 -5.77
CA TRP A 151 -3.47 9.71 -4.39
C TRP A 151 -4.51 8.95 -3.58
N CYS A 152 -4.27 8.84 -2.29
CA CYS A 152 -5.26 8.43 -1.31
C CYS A 152 -5.72 9.65 -0.52
N LEU A 153 -7.02 9.93 -0.57
CA LEU A 153 -7.65 10.99 0.22
C LEU A 153 -8.19 10.40 1.52
N TYR A 154 -8.05 11.12 2.61
CA TYR A 154 -8.54 10.73 3.94
C TYR A 154 -9.26 11.90 4.58
N LEU A 155 -10.29 11.65 5.38
CA LEU A 155 -10.84 12.66 6.29
C LEU A 155 -9.76 13.19 7.23
N THR A 156 -9.81 14.47 7.52
CA THR A 156 -8.90 15.08 8.50
C THR A 156 -9.02 14.39 9.84
N GLN A 157 -7.88 14.03 10.42
CA GLN A 157 -7.81 13.47 11.78
C GLN A 157 -7.76 14.57 12.82
N TYR A 158 -8.52 14.41 13.88
CA TYR A 158 -8.29 15.08 15.15
C TYR A 158 -7.55 14.14 16.07
N VAL A 159 -6.46 14.61 16.65
CA VAL A 159 -5.53 13.82 17.45
C VAL A 159 -5.56 14.29 18.89
N TYR A 160 -5.72 13.35 19.80
CA TYR A 160 -5.55 13.54 21.24
C TYR A 160 -4.33 12.73 21.70
N ARG A 161 -3.41 13.37 22.41
CA ARG A 161 -2.26 12.72 23.03
C ARG A 161 -2.22 12.99 24.51
N LYS A 162 -1.89 11.96 25.28
CA LYS A 162 -1.66 12.07 26.71
C LYS A 162 -0.34 11.40 27.04
N PHE A 163 0.49 12.10 27.79
CA PHE A 163 1.75 11.60 28.32
C PHE A 163 1.71 11.68 29.84
N ASP A 164 2.00 10.57 30.52
CA ASP A 164 2.13 10.55 31.97
C ASP A 164 3.17 9.49 32.42
N SER A 165 3.23 9.23 33.72
CA SER A 165 4.17 8.25 34.28
C SER A 165 3.90 6.81 33.83
N ASN A 166 2.72 6.52 33.29
CA ASN A 166 2.33 5.18 32.85
C ASN A 166 2.66 4.94 31.37
N GLY A 167 2.73 6.01 30.58
CA GLY A 167 3.03 5.88 29.17
C GLY A 167 2.44 6.99 28.30
N GLU A 168 2.22 6.64 27.05
CA GLU A 168 1.67 7.52 26.03
C GLU A 168 0.37 6.94 25.46
N ASP A 169 -0.69 7.73 25.49
CA ASP A 169 -1.93 7.48 24.74
C ASP A 169 -1.92 8.30 23.45
N THR A 170 -2.10 7.65 22.32
CA THR A 170 -2.40 8.30 21.04
C THR A 170 -3.79 7.89 20.59
N VAL A 171 -4.67 8.87 20.38
CA VAL A 171 -6.06 8.64 19.98
C VAL A 171 -6.40 9.53 18.78
N ILE A 172 -7.10 8.98 17.80
CA ILE A 172 -7.55 9.69 16.61
C ILE A 172 -9.08 9.59 16.46
N SER A 173 -9.65 10.59 15.81
CA SER A 173 -11.06 10.62 15.42
C SER A 173 -11.24 11.50 14.18
N ASP A 174 -12.27 11.25 13.37
CA ASP A 174 -12.73 12.16 12.31
C ASP A 174 -13.62 13.30 12.83
N ALA A 175 -13.81 13.38 14.16
CA ALA A 175 -14.56 14.42 14.84
C ALA A 175 -13.74 15.06 15.96
N ARG A 176 -13.92 16.36 16.17
CA ARG A 176 -13.32 17.07 17.31
C ARG A 176 -14.18 16.90 18.55
N HIS A 177 -13.69 16.21 19.56
CA HIS A 177 -14.45 15.92 20.78
C HIS A 177 -14.31 16.99 21.88
N SER A 178 -13.19 17.69 21.94
CA SER A 178 -12.94 18.82 22.86
C SER A 178 -11.86 19.75 22.31
N ALA A 179 -11.49 20.78 23.06
CA ALA A 179 -10.41 21.70 22.71
C ALA A 179 -9.03 21.01 22.69
N GLU A 180 -8.84 19.90 23.41
CA GLU A 180 -7.59 19.15 23.46
C GLU A 180 -7.36 18.28 22.20
N TRP A 181 -8.41 18.08 21.41
CA TRP A 181 -8.31 17.39 20.13
C TRP A 181 -7.85 18.36 19.06
N LEU A 182 -6.61 18.21 18.63
CA LEU A 182 -6.01 19.09 17.65
C LEU A 182 -6.09 18.45 16.24
N PRO A 183 -6.36 19.23 15.20
CA PRO A 183 -6.26 18.73 13.84
C PRO A 183 -4.81 18.31 13.55
N GLU A 184 -4.64 17.28 12.75
CA GLU A 184 -3.31 16.87 12.29
C GLU A 184 -2.63 17.99 11.50
N GLY A 185 -1.29 18.07 11.61
CA GLY A 185 -0.54 19.20 11.07
C GLY A 185 -0.67 19.36 9.56
N CYS A 186 -0.70 18.25 8.80
CA CYS A 186 -0.87 18.31 7.34
C CYS A 186 -2.25 18.82 6.88
N ALA A 187 -3.24 18.85 7.76
CA ALA A 187 -4.56 19.43 7.45
C ALA A 187 -4.66 20.95 7.71
N ILE A 188 -3.67 21.56 8.37
CA ILE A 188 -3.71 22.98 8.72
C ILE A 188 -3.12 23.79 7.56
N ARG A 189 -3.91 24.73 7.02
CA ARG A 189 -3.44 25.68 6.00
C ARG A 189 -2.56 26.77 6.61
N PRO A 190 -1.76 27.48 5.81
CA PRO A 190 -0.93 28.61 6.28
C PRO A 190 -1.73 29.71 6.99
N ASP A 191 -3.00 29.91 6.64
CA ASP A 191 -3.91 30.85 7.27
C ASP A 191 -4.57 30.33 8.57
N GLY A 192 -4.22 29.09 8.97
CA GLY A 192 -4.77 28.45 10.16
C GLY A 192 -6.12 27.75 9.95
N THR A 193 -6.71 27.82 8.78
CA THR A 193 -7.95 27.06 8.47
C THR A 193 -7.64 25.56 8.30
N ILE A 194 -8.65 24.71 8.49
CA ILE A 194 -8.48 23.26 8.46
C ILE A 194 -9.06 22.71 7.16
N ARG A 195 -8.28 21.91 6.44
CA ARG A 195 -8.75 21.15 5.28
C ARG A 195 -9.73 20.06 5.74
N PRO A 196 -10.80 19.79 5.01
CA PRO A 196 -11.75 18.72 5.35
C PRO A 196 -11.16 17.33 5.09
N PHE A 197 -10.18 17.23 4.20
CA PHE A 197 -9.44 16.01 3.88
C PHE A 197 -7.97 16.32 3.61
N VAL A 198 -7.14 15.30 3.68
CA VAL A 198 -5.74 15.32 3.26
C VAL A 198 -5.52 14.32 2.15
N ALA A 199 -4.55 14.61 1.28
CA ALA A 199 -4.16 13.75 0.17
C ALA A 199 -2.72 13.24 0.38
N ILE A 200 -2.51 11.94 0.28
CA ILE A 200 -1.18 11.31 0.34
C ILE A 200 -0.97 10.57 -0.98
N ALA A 201 0.19 10.76 -1.59
CA ALA A 201 0.53 10.04 -2.81
C ALA A 201 0.53 8.53 -2.56
N LYS A 202 -0.16 7.77 -3.43
CA LYS A 202 -0.32 6.33 -3.28
C LYS A 202 0.99 5.58 -3.46
N TYR A 203 1.80 6.02 -4.42
CA TYR A 203 3.04 5.34 -4.79
C TYR A 203 4.26 6.19 -4.50
N MET A 204 5.37 5.50 -4.28
CA MET A 204 6.68 6.13 -4.28
C MET A 204 6.95 6.78 -5.63
N SER A 205 7.59 7.94 -5.61
CA SER A 205 7.86 8.68 -6.84
C SER A 205 8.87 7.95 -7.74
N GLY A 206 8.49 7.79 -8.98
CA GLY A 206 9.35 7.39 -10.07
C GLY A 206 9.25 8.41 -11.21
N ASP A 207 10.14 8.36 -12.19
CA ASP A 207 10.01 9.20 -13.37
C ASP A 207 8.97 8.59 -14.32
N ASN A 208 8.00 9.41 -14.76
CA ASN A 208 7.12 9.04 -15.86
C ASN A 208 7.87 9.07 -17.21
N ALA A 209 7.17 8.85 -18.31
CA ALA A 209 7.76 8.83 -19.65
C ALA A 209 8.47 10.15 -20.03
N ASP A 210 8.04 11.27 -19.46
CA ASP A 210 8.60 12.61 -19.71
C ASP A 210 9.75 12.96 -18.74
N GLY A 211 10.14 12.02 -17.87
CA GLY A 211 11.17 12.23 -16.85
C GLY A 211 10.72 13.09 -15.66
N ILE A 212 9.41 13.26 -15.49
CA ILE A 212 8.81 14.01 -14.38
C ILE A 212 8.52 13.05 -13.24
N ALA A 213 8.91 13.44 -12.02
CA ALA A 213 8.62 12.65 -10.82
C ALA A 213 7.10 12.53 -10.62
N SER A 214 6.59 11.31 -10.57
CA SER A 214 5.15 11.02 -10.54
C SER A 214 4.83 9.86 -9.62
N SER A 215 3.65 9.92 -8.98
CA SER A 215 3.08 8.83 -8.19
C SER A 215 2.17 7.98 -9.08
N ILE A 216 2.76 7.18 -9.95
CA ILE A 216 2.04 6.29 -10.87
C ILE A 216 2.48 4.84 -10.72
N SER A 217 1.59 3.92 -11.08
CA SER A 217 1.90 2.49 -11.13
C SER A 217 2.76 2.15 -12.34
N GLY A 218 3.63 1.16 -12.18
CA GLY A 218 4.44 0.61 -13.27
C GLY A 218 5.80 1.27 -13.48
N VAL A 219 6.19 2.21 -12.61
CA VAL A 219 7.50 2.87 -12.70
C VAL A 219 8.46 2.40 -11.60
N SER A 220 9.75 2.49 -11.86
CA SER A 220 10.76 2.24 -10.83
C SER A 220 10.82 3.40 -9.86
N PRO A 221 10.70 3.17 -8.56
CA PRO A 221 11.02 4.18 -7.57
C PRO A 221 12.42 4.73 -7.78
N LYS A 222 12.56 6.04 -7.65
CA LYS A 222 13.84 6.71 -7.85
C LYS A 222 14.51 7.01 -6.52
N ASN A 223 15.82 6.80 -6.53
CA ASN A 223 16.69 7.23 -5.44
C ASN A 223 17.19 8.64 -5.76
N TYR A 224 16.75 9.61 -4.97
CA TYR A 224 17.20 11.00 -5.07
C TYR A 224 17.90 11.42 -3.77
N SER A 225 18.97 12.21 -3.88
CA SER A 225 19.36 13.03 -2.74
C SER A 225 18.24 14.01 -2.41
N PHE A 226 18.16 14.47 -1.16
CA PHE A 226 17.13 15.43 -0.72
C PHE A 226 17.03 16.66 -1.66
N GLN A 227 18.17 17.26 -2.00
CA GLN A 227 18.21 18.41 -2.91
C GLN A 227 17.71 18.08 -4.31
N SER A 228 18.07 16.91 -4.83
CA SER A 228 17.60 16.45 -6.15
C SER A 228 16.10 16.16 -6.13
N ALA A 229 15.58 15.60 -5.04
CA ALA A 229 14.16 15.35 -4.88
C ALA A 229 13.34 16.65 -4.90
N LEU A 230 13.73 17.65 -4.12
CA LEU A 230 13.09 18.98 -4.13
C LEU A 230 13.05 19.58 -5.53
N THR A 231 14.18 19.55 -6.24
CA THR A 231 14.26 20.06 -7.61
C THR A 231 13.30 19.33 -8.53
N LYS A 232 13.26 18.01 -8.45
CA LYS A 232 12.39 17.16 -9.28
C LYS A 232 10.90 17.41 -8.98
N PHE A 233 10.49 17.47 -7.72
CA PHE A 233 9.09 17.74 -7.38
C PHE A 233 8.64 19.14 -7.80
N ARG A 234 9.50 20.13 -7.63
CA ARG A 234 9.21 21.53 -8.04
C ARG A 234 9.09 21.73 -9.55
N THR A 235 9.48 20.77 -10.37
CA THR A 235 9.16 20.80 -11.81
C THR A 235 7.66 20.70 -12.10
N LYS A 236 6.88 20.17 -11.15
CA LYS A 236 5.41 20.13 -11.24
C LYS A 236 4.74 21.41 -10.78
N GLY A 237 5.43 22.23 -10.01
CA GLY A 237 4.96 23.43 -9.38
C GLY A 237 5.68 23.67 -8.05
N THR A 238 5.82 24.93 -7.64
CA THR A 238 6.52 25.29 -6.40
C THR A 238 5.87 24.75 -5.13
N GLN A 239 4.60 24.39 -5.21
CA GLN A 239 3.80 23.77 -4.14
C GLN A 239 4.08 22.29 -3.93
N TYR A 240 4.83 21.63 -4.82
CA TYR A 240 5.18 20.21 -4.64
C TYR A 240 6.49 20.06 -3.86
N CYS A 241 6.47 19.17 -2.90
CA CYS A 241 7.64 18.80 -2.10
C CYS A 241 7.64 17.31 -1.78
N ALA A 242 8.70 16.84 -1.12
CA ALA A 242 8.75 15.53 -0.53
C ALA A 242 7.78 15.42 0.66
N GLU A 243 7.46 14.18 1.04
CA GLU A 243 6.70 13.88 2.25
C GLU A 243 7.30 14.59 3.48
N THR A 244 6.44 15.20 4.27
CA THR A 244 6.83 15.88 5.51
C THR A 244 6.70 14.95 6.70
N SER A 245 7.29 15.33 7.85
CA SER A 245 7.10 14.60 9.10
C SER A 245 5.63 14.50 9.53
N GLN A 246 4.83 15.50 9.19
CA GLN A 246 3.41 15.54 9.53
C GLN A 246 2.60 14.52 8.72
N ASP A 247 2.95 14.31 7.46
CA ASP A 247 2.33 13.30 6.60
C ASP A 247 2.68 11.90 7.12
N SER A 248 3.96 11.69 7.44
CA SER A 248 4.43 10.42 8.01
C SER A 248 3.82 10.12 9.37
N GLU A 249 3.63 11.13 10.23
CA GLU A 249 2.95 10.95 11.51
C GLU A 249 1.53 10.41 11.36
N ARG A 250 0.80 10.82 10.31
CA ARG A 250 -0.52 10.28 10.02
C ARG A 250 -0.44 8.77 9.82
N MET A 251 0.41 8.32 8.91
CA MET A 251 0.55 6.90 8.58
C MET A 251 1.06 6.10 9.80
N THR A 252 1.95 6.69 10.59
CA THR A 252 2.42 6.10 11.85
C THR A 252 1.27 5.85 12.82
N ARG A 253 0.43 6.85 13.06
CA ARG A 253 -0.73 6.71 13.97
C ARG A 253 -1.69 5.62 13.49
N LEU A 254 -1.99 5.57 12.18
CA LEU A 254 -2.83 4.52 11.61
C LEU A 254 -2.23 3.13 11.87
N MET A 255 -0.92 2.97 11.65
CA MET A 255 -0.22 1.71 11.90
C MET A 255 -0.20 1.34 13.38
N GLU A 256 0.22 2.26 14.24
CA GLU A 256 0.33 2.03 15.69
C GLU A 256 -1.00 1.61 16.30
N ILE A 257 -2.11 2.23 15.91
CA ILE A 257 -3.43 1.91 16.43
C ILE A 257 -3.93 0.59 15.86
N ALA A 258 -3.82 0.39 14.55
CA ALA A 258 -4.33 -0.82 13.90
C ALA A 258 -3.58 -2.08 14.35
N PHE A 259 -2.28 -2.02 14.46
CA PHE A 259 -1.44 -3.18 14.81
C PHE A 259 -1.01 -3.20 16.28
N ALA A 260 -1.29 -2.17 17.04
CA ALA A 260 -0.89 -2.00 18.44
C ALA A 260 0.61 -2.24 18.65
N THR A 261 1.46 -1.69 17.78
CA THR A 261 2.91 -1.82 17.83
C THR A 261 3.60 -0.62 17.21
N ARG A 262 4.77 -0.25 17.74
CA ARG A 262 5.71 0.71 17.14
C ARG A 262 6.75 0.04 16.26
N ASN A 263 6.79 -1.28 16.25
CA ASN A 263 7.70 -2.05 15.41
C ASN A 263 7.00 -2.46 14.11
N SER A 264 7.11 -1.63 13.09
CA SER A 264 6.52 -1.92 11.77
C SER A 264 7.06 -3.20 11.14
N GLN A 265 8.33 -3.56 11.41
CA GLN A 265 8.94 -4.78 10.89
C GLN A 265 8.40 -6.07 11.53
N ALA A 266 7.87 -5.99 12.75
CA ALA A 266 7.19 -7.13 13.35
C ALA A 266 5.86 -7.45 12.64
N VAL A 267 5.35 -6.52 11.83
CA VAL A 267 4.08 -6.61 11.12
C VAL A 267 4.30 -6.80 9.62
N MET A 268 5.15 -5.96 9.01
CA MET A 268 5.38 -5.91 7.57
C MET A 268 6.87 -5.72 7.28
N SER A 269 7.45 -6.57 6.46
CA SER A 269 8.91 -6.55 6.22
C SER A 269 9.37 -5.47 5.26
N GLY A 270 8.52 -5.05 4.34
CA GLY A 270 8.90 -4.10 3.28
C GLY A 270 9.85 -4.68 2.23
N CYS A 271 10.30 -3.85 1.30
CA CYS A 271 10.99 -4.26 0.07
C CYS A 271 12.48 -3.92 0.02
N ASN A 272 13.18 -3.85 1.12
CA ASN A 272 14.56 -3.35 1.18
C ASN A 272 15.65 -4.41 1.11
N ASN A 273 15.35 -5.63 0.68
CA ASN A 273 16.33 -6.70 0.67
C ASN A 273 16.84 -7.06 -0.72
N TRP A 274 18.10 -6.75 -0.98
CA TRP A 274 18.82 -6.98 -2.23
C TRP A 274 19.22 -8.45 -2.46
N TRP A 275 19.13 -9.33 -1.46
CA TRP A 275 19.78 -10.63 -1.44
C TRP A 275 18.89 -11.78 -1.91
N TYR A 276 17.66 -11.53 -2.27
CA TYR A 276 16.75 -12.62 -2.62
C TYR A 276 16.72 -12.86 -4.13
N GLN A 277 17.63 -13.72 -4.53
CA GLN A 277 17.69 -14.27 -5.85
C GLN A 277 17.59 -15.79 -5.75
N TYR A 278 16.71 -16.37 -6.53
CA TYR A 278 16.47 -17.80 -6.52
C TYR A 278 16.89 -18.39 -7.84
N ALA A 279 17.86 -19.34 -7.79
CA ALA A 279 18.39 -19.99 -8.97
C ALA A 279 17.36 -20.94 -9.59
N ALA A 280 17.39 -21.03 -10.92
CA ALA A 280 16.69 -22.08 -11.66
C ALA A 280 17.20 -23.47 -11.23
N THR A 281 16.29 -24.42 -11.08
CA THR A 281 16.63 -25.82 -10.76
C THR A 281 16.51 -26.73 -11.99
N VAL A 282 15.85 -26.26 -13.04
CA VAL A 282 15.61 -27.00 -14.27
C VAL A 282 16.03 -26.18 -15.48
N GLN A 283 16.65 -26.84 -16.45
CA GLN A 283 16.93 -26.23 -17.75
C GLN A 283 15.70 -26.35 -18.64
N GLU A 284 15.25 -25.20 -19.15
CA GLU A 284 14.17 -25.12 -20.13
C GLU A 284 14.55 -24.17 -21.28
N THR A 285 13.94 -24.36 -22.44
CA THR A 285 14.12 -23.48 -23.61
C THR A 285 12.77 -23.01 -24.09
N ASP A 286 12.73 -21.77 -24.59
CA ASP A 286 11.54 -21.16 -25.20
C ASP A 286 10.33 -21.14 -24.27
N VAL A 287 10.53 -20.66 -23.03
CA VAL A 287 9.51 -20.60 -21.97
C VAL A 287 9.26 -19.21 -21.46
N GLU A 288 8.11 -18.97 -20.80
CA GLU A 288 7.77 -17.77 -20.03
C GLU A 288 7.66 -18.11 -18.54
N ARG A 289 8.50 -19.00 -18.06
CA ARG A 289 8.55 -19.43 -16.66
C ARG A 289 9.97 -19.77 -16.23
N ILE A 290 10.15 -19.84 -14.91
CA ILE A 290 11.36 -20.38 -14.31
C ILE A 290 10.96 -21.44 -13.27
N ILE A 291 11.69 -22.53 -13.23
CA ILE A 291 11.53 -23.58 -12.21
C ILE A 291 12.53 -23.31 -11.10
N ILE A 292 12.06 -23.19 -9.88
CA ILE A 292 12.87 -22.96 -8.67
C ILE A 292 12.48 -23.93 -7.58
N SER A 293 13.29 -24.03 -6.52
CA SER A 293 12.95 -24.91 -5.40
C SER A 293 11.62 -24.48 -4.74
N LYS A 294 10.84 -25.45 -4.27
CA LYS A 294 9.56 -25.23 -3.60
C LYS A 294 9.70 -24.30 -2.39
N SER A 295 10.78 -24.42 -1.62
CA SER A 295 11.05 -23.56 -0.47
C SER A 295 11.25 -22.09 -0.87
N ASN A 296 11.91 -21.83 -1.99
CA ASN A 296 12.11 -20.49 -2.51
C ASN A 296 10.83 -19.90 -3.11
N ALA A 297 10.04 -20.73 -3.78
CA ALA A 297 8.78 -20.31 -4.39
C ALA A 297 7.75 -19.86 -3.35
N ASN A 298 7.82 -20.35 -2.11
CA ASN A 298 6.98 -19.89 -1.01
C ASN A 298 7.17 -18.40 -0.65
N ASN A 299 8.27 -17.80 -1.12
CA ASN A 299 8.52 -16.36 -0.95
C ASN A 299 7.98 -15.52 -2.11
N LEU A 300 7.31 -16.09 -3.06
CA LEU A 300 6.74 -15.42 -4.22
C LEU A 300 5.22 -15.50 -4.19
N VAL A 301 4.58 -14.53 -4.81
CA VAL A 301 3.12 -14.44 -4.86
C VAL A 301 2.67 -14.04 -6.27
N VAL A 302 1.54 -14.59 -6.72
CA VAL A 302 0.91 -14.20 -7.98
C VAL A 302 0.56 -12.71 -7.92
N GLY A 303 0.90 -11.97 -8.99
CA GLY A 303 0.76 -10.50 -9.06
C GLY A 303 2.01 -9.73 -8.59
N GLY A 304 2.94 -10.38 -7.88
CA GLY A 304 4.21 -9.77 -7.49
C GLY A 304 5.11 -9.45 -8.69
N THR A 305 5.98 -8.46 -8.55
CA THR A 305 6.93 -8.05 -9.60
C THR A 305 8.27 -8.72 -9.40
N VAL A 306 8.82 -9.28 -10.48
CA VAL A 306 10.11 -9.96 -10.50
C VAL A 306 10.90 -9.60 -11.74
N SER A 307 12.22 -9.84 -11.70
CA SER A 307 13.05 -9.88 -12.89
C SER A 307 13.74 -11.23 -13.00
N ILE A 308 14.02 -11.66 -14.23
CA ILE A 308 14.72 -12.91 -14.52
C ILE A 308 15.93 -12.58 -15.39
N GLY A 309 17.05 -13.17 -15.06
CA GLY A 309 18.29 -12.97 -15.79
C GLY A 309 19.39 -13.86 -15.26
N ASN A 310 20.63 -13.51 -15.57
CA ASN A 310 21.79 -14.29 -15.18
C ASN A 310 22.50 -13.66 -13.99
N ALA A 311 22.78 -14.46 -12.96
CA ALA A 311 23.75 -14.12 -11.93
C ALA A 311 25.11 -14.70 -12.31
N THR A 312 26.17 -13.90 -12.16
CA THR A 312 27.50 -14.31 -12.64
C THR A 312 28.26 -15.17 -11.65
N ALA A 313 27.91 -15.12 -10.36
CA ALA A 313 28.59 -15.90 -9.33
C ALA A 313 27.73 -16.09 -8.08
N LEU A 314 28.08 -17.10 -7.31
CA LEU A 314 27.59 -17.30 -5.94
C LEU A 314 28.58 -16.71 -4.93
N ASP A 315 28.11 -16.15 -3.83
CA ASP A 315 28.93 -15.76 -2.70
C ASP A 315 29.42 -17.00 -1.91
N SER A 316 30.22 -16.78 -0.84
CA SER A 316 30.72 -17.84 0.03
C SER A 316 29.64 -18.65 0.74
N ASN A 317 28.38 -18.17 0.77
CA ASN A 317 27.23 -18.83 1.37
C ASN A 317 26.38 -19.56 0.32
N GLY A 318 26.83 -19.63 -0.91
CA GLY A 318 26.11 -20.23 -2.03
C GLY A 318 24.95 -19.38 -2.55
N LYS A 319 24.93 -18.06 -2.25
CA LYS A 319 23.93 -17.12 -2.76
C LYS A 319 24.48 -16.36 -3.96
N PRO A 320 23.60 -16.00 -4.91
CA PRO A 320 24.01 -15.13 -6.03
C PRO A 320 24.62 -13.82 -5.54
N ASN A 321 25.74 -13.44 -6.11
CA ASN A 321 26.42 -12.20 -5.76
C ASN A 321 25.82 -11.03 -6.52
N ASN A 322 25.08 -10.18 -5.80
CA ASN A 322 24.37 -9.03 -6.38
C ASN A 322 25.27 -7.90 -6.84
N ASP A 323 26.43 -7.75 -6.24
CA ASP A 323 27.31 -6.59 -6.52
C ASP A 323 27.89 -6.63 -7.93
N ARG A 324 27.86 -7.79 -8.56
CA ARG A 324 28.47 -7.99 -9.90
C ARG A 324 27.49 -8.28 -11.02
N GLY A 325 26.24 -8.56 -10.69
CA GLY A 325 25.28 -9.08 -11.66
C GLY A 325 24.04 -8.22 -11.90
N TYR A 326 23.97 -7.00 -11.35
CA TYR A 326 22.76 -6.19 -11.44
C TYR A 326 22.24 -6.05 -12.88
N GLY A 327 23.13 -5.74 -13.84
CA GLY A 327 22.76 -5.66 -15.25
C GLY A 327 22.32 -7.00 -15.85
N GLY A 328 22.83 -8.11 -15.34
CA GLY A 328 22.50 -9.47 -15.80
C GLY A 328 21.14 -9.97 -15.29
N LEU A 329 20.67 -9.46 -14.16
CA LEU A 329 19.43 -9.92 -13.50
C LEU A 329 18.15 -9.58 -14.26
N HIS A 330 18.23 -8.76 -15.29
CA HIS A 330 17.10 -8.27 -16.08
C HIS A 330 17.11 -8.71 -17.54
N THR A 331 18.06 -9.55 -17.90
CA THR A 331 18.35 -9.82 -19.32
C THR A 331 17.34 -10.73 -20.01
N LYS A 332 16.54 -11.46 -19.25
CA LYS A 332 15.53 -12.40 -19.80
C LYS A 332 14.10 -11.87 -19.62
N ALA A 333 13.79 -11.32 -18.47
CA ALA A 333 12.54 -10.64 -18.18
C ALA A 333 12.80 -9.52 -17.16
N ASN A 334 12.26 -8.33 -17.40
CA ASN A 334 12.57 -7.15 -16.59
C ASN A 334 11.32 -6.57 -15.97
N LYS A 335 11.20 -6.66 -14.62
CA LYS A 335 10.10 -6.10 -13.84
C LYS A 335 8.72 -6.55 -14.34
N VAL A 336 8.60 -7.84 -14.55
CA VAL A 336 7.40 -8.51 -15.05
C VAL A 336 6.55 -9.03 -13.88
N ARG A 337 5.25 -9.16 -14.10
CA ARG A 337 4.34 -9.72 -13.09
C ARG A 337 4.36 -11.25 -13.11
N ILE A 338 4.30 -11.85 -11.93
CA ILE A 338 4.03 -13.28 -11.78
C ILE A 338 2.54 -13.50 -12.09
N THR A 339 2.28 -14.36 -13.06
CA THR A 339 0.91 -14.69 -13.49
C THR A 339 0.37 -15.96 -12.85
N LYS A 340 1.26 -16.91 -12.55
CA LYS A 340 0.90 -18.21 -11.97
C LYS A 340 2.06 -18.80 -11.20
N ILE A 341 1.76 -19.51 -10.13
CA ILE A 341 2.70 -20.36 -9.36
C ILE A 341 2.04 -21.72 -9.20
N GLU A 342 2.71 -22.80 -9.66
CA GLU A 342 2.19 -24.15 -9.54
C GLU A 342 3.29 -25.18 -9.28
N ALA A 343 2.93 -26.31 -8.68
CA ALA A 343 3.88 -27.40 -8.47
C ALA A 343 4.40 -27.91 -9.81
N TYR A 344 5.71 -28.11 -9.93
CA TYR A 344 6.36 -28.73 -11.07
C TYR A 344 6.64 -30.20 -10.79
N ASP A 345 7.25 -30.49 -9.64
CA ASP A 345 7.46 -31.81 -9.07
C ASP A 345 7.45 -31.74 -7.53
N ASP A 346 7.85 -32.80 -6.84
CA ASP A 346 7.83 -32.84 -5.37
C ASP A 346 8.72 -31.79 -4.71
N ASN A 347 9.81 -31.38 -5.36
CA ASN A 347 10.83 -30.47 -4.84
C ASN A 347 10.84 -29.09 -5.50
N ASN A 348 10.18 -28.93 -6.65
CA ASN A 348 10.26 -27.75 -7.48
C ASN A 348 8.89 -27.16 -7.78
N THR A 349 8.90 -25.89 -8.07
CA THR A 349 7.71 -25.08 -8.39
C THR A 349 7.98 -24.25 -9.65
N ALA A 350 7.03 -24.20 -10.54
CA ALA A 350 7.04 -23.38 -11.74
C ALA A 350 6.46 -21.99 -11.42
N VAL A 351 7.19 -20.94 -11.76
CA VAL A 351 6.81 -19.54 -11.64
C VAL A 351 6.69 -18.94 -13.03
N TYR A 352 5.47 -18.66 -13.45
CA TYR A 352 5.15 -18.07 -14.74
C TYR A 352 5.11 -16.54 -14.63
N VAL A 353 5.57 -15.87 -15.68
CA VAL A 353 5.60 -14.41 -15.74
C VAL A 353 4.97 -13.88 -17.02
N ASP A 354 4.42 -12.67 -16.96
CA ASP A 354 3.97 -11.93 -18.13
C ASP A 354 5.17 -11.15 -18.73
N ASN A 355 5.79 -11.73 -19.70
CA ASN A 355 6.94 -11.12 -20.42
C ASN A 355 6.52 -10.57 -21.81
N GLY A 356 5.23 -10.28 -22.00
CA GLY A 356 4.70 -9.76 -23.26
C GLY A 356 4.88 -10.73 -24.45
N GLY A 357 4.83 -12.04 -24.19
CA GLY A 357 5.03 -13.09 -25.19
C GLY A 357 6.50 -13.35 -25.54
N GLN A 358 7.44 -12.64 -24.92
CA GLN A 358 8.88 -12.88 -25.13
C GLN A 358 9.36 -14.06 -24.29
N LYS A 359 9.78 -15.10 -24.97
CA LYS A 359 10.27 -16.32 -24.34
C LYS A 359 11.77 -16.27 -24.09
N PHE A 360 12.20 -17.06 -23.11
CA PHE A 360 13.62 -17.15 -22.72
C PHE A 360 14.00 -18.59 -22.38
N SER A 361 15.31 -18.83 -22.23
CA SER A 361 15.82 -20.12 -21.75
C SER A 361 16.34 -19.98 -20.33
N THR A 362 16.21 -21.02 -19.55
CA THR A 362 16.72 -21.13 -18.18
C THR A 362 17.79 -22.20 -18.08
N SER A 363 18.74 -22.01 -17.17
CA SER A 363 19.74 -23.00 -16.82
C SER A 363 19.88 -23.09 -15.31
N PRO A 364 20.07 -24.29 -14.75
CA PRO A 364 20.29 -24.47 -13.32
C PRO A 364 21.66 -23.90 -12.90
N THR A 365 21.76 -23.55 -11.62
CA THR A 365 23.02 -23.18 -11.00
C THR A 365 23.99 -24.37 -10.99
N THR A 366 25.21 -24.21 -11.43
CA THR A 366 26.24 -25.23 -11.32
C THR A 366 26.96 -25.11 -9.97
N VAL A 367 26.84 -26.14 -9.15
CA VAL A 367 27.32 -26.12 -7.74
C VAL A 367 28.85 -26.08 -7.66
N SER A 368 29.56 -26.71 -8.56
CA SER A 368 31.04 -26.80 -8.54
C SER A 368 31.76 -25.69 -9.30
N GLY A 369 31.03 -24.90 -10.06
CA GLY A 369 31.61 -23.88 -10.93
C GLY A 369 31.38 -22.45 -10.48
N VAL A 370 30.66 -22.21 -9.39
CA VAL A 370 30.50 -20.86 -8.83
C VAL A 370 29.60 -19.95 -9.68
N THR A 371 28.97 -20.41 -10.76
CA THR A 371 28.17 -19.56 -11.63
C THR A 371 26.71 -19.94 -11.58
N CYS A 372 25.90 -19.00 -11.14
CA CYS A 372 24.47 -19.05 -11.27
C CYS A 372 24.07 -18.54 -12.66
N ASP A 373 23.52 -19.38 -13.49
CA ASP A 373 23.19 -18.96 -14.84
C ASP A 373 21.85 -18.23 -14.89
N THR A 374 20.80 -18.80 -14.40
CA THR A 374 19.49 -18.13 -14.39
C THR A 374 18.93 -18.00 -12.97
N VAL A 375 18.51 -16.78 -12.64
CA VAL A 375 17.88 -16.47 -11.36
C VAL A 375 16.62 -15.64 -11.56
N ILE A 376 15.66 -15.81 -10.67
CA ILE A 376 14.56 -14.90 -10.47
C ILE A 376 14.86 -14.00 -9.27
N SER A 377 14.64 -12.70 -9.41
CA SER A 377 14.94 -11.70 -8.39
C SER A 377 13.72 -10.82 -8.13
N THR A 378 13.43 -10.57 -6.85
CA THR A 378 12.38 -9.64 -6.42
C THR A 378 12.93 -8.22 -6.21
N MET A 379 14.23 -8.03 -6.34
CA MET A 379 14.89 -6.78 -6.03
C MET A 379 14.40 -5.58 -6.84
N PRO A 380 14.31 -5.65 -8.15
CA PRO A 380 13.75 -4.55 -8.90
C PRO A 380 12.24 -4.71 -9.03
N TRP A 381 11.53 -3.92 -8.29
CA TRP A 381 10.10 -3.84 -8.39
C TRP A 381 9.65 -2.51 -9.02
N ASN A 382 8.46 -2.51 -9.58
CA ASN A 382 7.77 -1.29 -10.00
C ASN A 382 6.67 -0.95 -8.99
N THR A 383 6.37 0.33 -8.87
CA THR A 383 5.21 0.81 -8.12
C THR A 383 3.94 0.11 -8.58
N GLY A 384 2.99 -0.07 -7.68
CA GLY A 384 1.72 -0.72 -7.98
C GLY A 384 1.78 -2.25 -8.10
N SER A 385 2.93 -2.87 -7.80
CA SER A 385 3.06 -4.34 -7.84
C SER A 385 2.14 -5.06 -6.86
N CYS A 386 1.72 -4.39 -5.79
CA CYS A 386 0.86 -4.94 -4.75
C CYS A 386 -0.63 -4.64 -4.92
N ASP A 387 -1.02 -3.77 -5.84
CA ASP A 387 -2.38 -3.21 -5.90
C ASP A 387 -3.49 -4.27 -5.99
N ASP A 388 -3.27 -5.32 -6.76
CA ASP A 388 -4.27 -6.34 -7.01
C ASP A 388 -4.10 -7.59 -6.13
N VAL A 389 -3.04 -7.62 -5.32
CA VAL A 389 -2.65 -8.79 -4.52
C VAL A 389 -3.09 -8.63 -3.07
N LEU A 390 -3.05 -7.40 -2.56
CA LEU A 390 -3.26 -7.10 -1.14
C LEU A 390 -4.64 -6.51 -0.85
N GLY A 391 -5.05 -6.64 0.40
CA GLY A 391 -6.08 -5.81 0.99
C GLY A 391 -5.54 -4.42 1.38
N SER A 392 -6.25 -3.72 2.26
CA SER A 392 -5.89 -2.37 2.74
C SER A 392 -4.60 -2.32 3.55
N CYS A 393 -4.17 -3.44 4.11
CA CYS A 393 -2.95 -3.57 4.91
C CYS A 393 -2.20 -4.85 4.59
N GLY A 394 -0.89 -4.77 4.61
CA GLY A 394 -0.01 -5.92 4.58
C GLY A 394 0.89 -6.03 3.37
N SER A 395 1.72 -7.04 3.40
CA SER A 395 2.67 -7.39 2.35
C SER A 395 2.24 -8.67 1.65
N PRO A 396 2.47 -8.84 0.34
CA PRO A 396 2.20 -10.09 -0.36
C PRO A 396 3.03 -11.25 0.19
N ILE A 397 4.14 -10.94 0.83
CA ILE A 397 5.04 -11.92 1.41
C ILE A 397 5.13 -11.67 2.90
N SER A 398 4.74 -12.65 3.72
CA SER A 398 4.88 -12.56 5.15
C SER A 398 6.34 -12.57 5.55
N ASN A 399 6.76 -11.53 6.14
CA ASN A 399 7.86 -11.26 7.03
C ASN A 399 9.31 -11.65 6.67
N THR A 400 9.67 -12.85 6.30
CA THR A 400 11.08 -13.28 6.34
C THR A 400 11.90 -12.90 5.13
N SER A 401 11.26 -12.52 4.08
CA SER A 401 11.92 -12.29 2.81
C SER A 401 11.71 -10.91 2.24
N GLY A 402 10.88 -10.10 2.83
CA GLY A 402 10.55 -8.70 2.62
C GLY A 402 11.03 -8.06 1.33
N LYS A 403 10.42 -8.43 0.20
CA LYS A 403 10.94 -8.04 -1.10
C LYS A 403 10.00 -7.19 -1.90
N GLU A 404 8.75 -7.24 -1.49
CA GLU A 404 7.70 -6.46 -2.09
C GLU A 404 7.34 -5.29 -1.17
N PRO A 405 6.92 -4.16 -1.71
CA PRO A 405 6.35 -3.10 -0.90
C PRO A 405 5.09 -3.62 -0.20
N TYR A 406 4.67 -2.96 0.84
CA TYR A 406 3.41 -3.26 1.50
C TYR A 406 2.42 -2.10 1.33
N ILE A 407 1.14 -2.40 1.46
CA ILE A 407 0.08 -1.40 1.46
C ILE A 407 -0.31 -1.10 2.91
N LEU A 408 -0.35 0.16 3.26
CA LEU A 408 -0.88 0.63 4.55
C LEU A 408 -2.02 1.61 4.27
N PHE A 409 -3.25 1.18 4.53
CA PHE A 409 -4.47 1.95 4.29
C PHE A 409 -4.47 2.69 2.93
N GLY A 410 -4.18 1.95 1.86
CA GLY A 410 -4.17 2.47 0.49
C GLY A 410 -2.82 2.93 -0.04
N VAL A 411 -1.90 3.36 0.82
CA VAL A 411 -0.56 3.86 0.43
C VAL A 411 0.44 2.72 0.31
N GLU A 412 1.14 2.66 -0.81
CA GLU A 412 2.25 1.73 -1.02
C GLU A 412 3.49 2.22 -0.27
N MET A 413 3.96 1.40 0.67
CA MET A 413 5.11 1.67 1.51
C MET A 413 6.25 0.73 1.15
N SER A 414 7.47 1.23 1.08
CA SER A 414 8.61 0.46 0.60
C SER A 414 9.43 -0.20 1.69
N SER A 415 9.27 0.23 2.94
CA SER A 415 10.07 -0.25 4.05
C SER A 415 9.25 -0.43 5.30
N GLY A 416 9.58 -1.48 6.05
CA GLY A 416 9.12 -1.64 7.43
C GLY A 416 9.91 -0.80 8.45
N PHE A 417 10.87 -0.02 8.03
CA PHE A 417 11.69 0.82 8.91
C PHE A 417 11.18 2.25 9.00
N TRP A 418 10.95 2.66 10.23
CA TRP A 418 10.78 4.05 10.60
C TRP A 418 12.00 4.46 11.41
N GLU A 419 12.92 5.22 10.83
CA GLU A 419 13.93 5.93 11.62
C GLU A 419 13.58 7.41 11.65
N PRO A 420 13.11 7.95 12.79
CA PRO A 420 13.09 9.38 13.00
C PRO A 420 14.52 9.86 13.18
N LYS A 421 15.14 10.42 12.16
CA LYS A 421 16.41 11.12 12.33
C LYS A 421 16.16 12.52 12.85
N GLY A 422 16.62 12.70 14.07
CA GLY A 422 16.46 13.82 14.97
C GLY A 422 16.44 15.22 14.39
N ASN A 423 15.66 16.09 15.02
CA ASN A 423 15.64 17.57 14.99
C ASN A 423 15.48 18.30 13.65
N THR A 424 15.25 17.63 12.55
CA THR A 424 14.80 18.27 11.33
C THR A 424 13.33 17.93 11.09
N LYS A 425 12.54 18.91 10.71
CA LYS A 425 11.10 18.78 10.43
C LYS A 425 10.78 17.89 9.20
N GLN A 426 11.60 16.85 8.96
CA GLN A 426 11.49 16.01 7.79
C GLN A 426 11.80 14.59 8.20
N ILE A 427 10.83 13.69 8.01
CA ILE A 427 11.08 12.26 8.05
C ILE A 427 11.53 11.87 6.66
N VAL A 428 12.76 11.45 6.59
CA VAL A 428 13.32 10.82 5.42
C VAL A 428 13.23 9.32 5.66
N TRP A 429 12.53 8.61 4.78
CA TRP A 429 12.57 7.16 4.75
C TRP A 429 13.98 6.73 4.34
N LEU A 430 14.78 6.35 5.32
CA LEU A 430 16.13 5.87 5.08
C LEU A 430 16.13 4.36 4.96
N PHE A 431 16.43 3.88 3.77
CA PHE A 431 16.84 2.51 3.57
C PHE A 431 18.34 2.43 3.87
N SER A 432 18.70 1.74 4.93
CA SER A 432 20.10 1.41 5.17
C SER A 432 20.40 0.09 4.49
N THR A 433 21.06 0.15 3.37
CA THR A 433 21.78 -1.03 2.81
C THR A 433 23.20 -1.11 3.36
N GLY A 434 23.50 -0.37 4.41
CA GLY A 434 24.84 -0.32 5.01
C GLY A 434 25.84 0.60 4.29
N LYS A 435 25.50 1.19 3.14
CA LYS A 435 26.46 2.05 2.42
C LYS A 435 25.89 3.38 1.89
N GLU A 436 24.61 3.49 1.58
CA GLU A 436 24.00 4.75 1.13
C GLU A 436 22.54 4.85 1.58
N PRO A 437 22.06 6.02 2.05
CA PRO A 437 20.66 6.23 2.35
C PRO A 437 19.85 6.44 1.06
N TYR A 438 18.80 5.67 0.87
CA TYR A 438 17.82 5.86 -0.19
C TYR A 438 16.63 6.65 0.38
N ILE A 439 16.17 7.63 -0.37
CA ILE A 439 15.06 8.50 0.04
C ILE A 439 13.88 8.20 -0.88
N CYS A 440 12.77 7.75 -0.31
CA CYS A 440 11.55 7.49 -1.02
C CYS A 440 10.48 8.49 -0.58
N TYR A 441 9.72 9.01 -1.52
CA TYR A 441 8.78 10.09 -1.26
C TYR A 441 7.41 9.79 -1.80
N ALA A 442 6.42 9.97 -0.97
CA ALA A 442 5.10 10.34 -1.39
C ALA A 442 5.01 11.88 -1.32
N SER A 443 4.65 12.53 -2.38
CA SER A 443 4.60 13.98 -2.42
C SER A 443 3.29 14.48 -1.83
N VAL A 444 3.32 15.24 -0.78
CA VAL A 444 2.20 16.08 -0.36
C VAL A 444 2.68 17.34 0.33
N TYR A 445 2.19 18.43 -0.14
CA TYR A 445 1.92 19.73 0.46
C TYR A 445 2.86 20.38 1.43
N LEU A 446 2.93 21.62 1.16
CA LEU A 446 2.93 22.84 1.92
C LEU A 446 4.28 23.52 2.06
N LEU A 447 4.38 24.54 1.30
CA LEU A 447 4.98 25.80 1.78
C LEU A 447 3.89 26.79 2.09
#